data_ab107f5c7523b93835db734ca0a6d3d5
#
_entry.id   ab107f5c7523b93835db734ca0a6d3d5
#
_cell.length_a   1.000
_cell.length_b   1.000
_cell.length_c   1.000
_cell.angle_alpha   90.00
_cell.angle_beta   90.00
_cell.angle_gamma   90.00
#
_symmetry.space_group_name_H-M   'P 1'
#
loop_
_entity.id
_entity.type
_entity.pdbx_description
1 polymer ?
#
loop_
_entity_poly.entity_id
_entity_poly.type
_entity_poly.pdbx_seq_one_letter_code
_entity_poly.pdbx_strand_id
1 'polypeptide(L)'
;MPKVRLTVTVGHCRCGYHRTGDTFLVEDLCPPLCHELWNNIYPQVYALRSGGLLDCGETRAAYFDAACPDGGRVCIHGEAVED
;
A
#
# COMPACT_ATOMS: atom_id res chain seq x y z
N MET A 1 -13.87 -9.48 5.46
CA MET A 1 -12.97 -9.12 4.36
C MET A 1 -11.55 -9.03 4.89
N PRO A 2 -10.55 -9.43 4.09
CA PRO A 2 -9.16 -9.30 4.53
C PRO A 2 -8.79 -7.83 4.78
N LYS A 3 -7.92 -7.61 5.72
CA LYS A 3 -7.31 -6.31 5.93
C LYS A 3 -6.03 -6.26 5.11
N VAL A 4 -5.52 -5.06 4.86
CA VAL A 4 -4.27 -4.87 4.12
C VAL A 4 -3.31 -4.08 5.00
N ARG A 5 -2.12 -4.63 5.22
CA ARG A 5 -1.07 -3.91 5.94
C ARG A 5 -0.17 -3.22 4.92
N LEU A 6 0.02 -1.93 5.12
CA LEU A 6 0.90 -1.11 4.30
C LEU A 6 2.14 -0.77 5.11
N THR A 7 3.32 -1.01 4.52
CA THR A 7 4.59 -0.69 5.17
C THR A 7 5.38 0.23 4.26
N VAL A 8 5.82 1.37 4.79
CA VAL A 8 6.66 2.31 4.02
C VAL A 8 8.08 1.75 3.99
N THR A 9 8.53 1.35 2.81
CA THR A 9 9.87 0.77 2.63
C THR A 9 10.92 1.83 2.31
N VAL A 10 10.52 2.92 1.64
CA VAL A 10 11.37 4.10 1.39
C VAL A 10 10.53 5.33 1.66
N GLY A 11 10.93 6.15 2.63
CA GLY A 11 10.16 7.31 3.04
C GLY A 11 10.93 8.62 2.87
N HIS A 12 10.87 9.21 1.69
CA HIS A 12 11.45 10.51 1.39
C HIS A 12 10.39 11.50 0.92
N CYS A 13 9.22 11.46 1.57
CA CYS A 13 8.11 12.34 1.22
C CYS A 13 8.52 13.81 1.31
N ARG A 14 8.19 14.59 0.28
CA ARG A 14 8.52 16.03 0.23
C ARG A 14 7.92 16.79 1.40
N CYS A 15 6.73 16.38 1.84
CA CYS A 15 6.02 17.06 2.91
C CYS A 15 6.29 16.43 4.28
N GLY A 16 7.11 15.39 4.35
CA GLY A 16 7.48 14.74 5.61
C GLY A 16 6.38 13.91 6.26
N TYR A 17 5.34 13.55 5.52
CA TYR A 17 4.22 12.79 6.10
C TYR A 17 4.55 11.33 6.34
N HIS A 18 5.45 10.76 5.57
CA HIS A 18 5.73 9.33 5.63
C HIS A 18 7.22 9.07 5.77
N ARG A 19 7.57 8.12 6.63
CA ARG A 19 8.95 7.75 6.91
C ARG A 19 9.13 6.25 6.75
N THR A 20 10.33 5.84 6.40
CA THR A 20 10.68 4.42 6.33
C THR A 20 10.33 3.72 7.64
N GLY A 21 9.62 2.61 7.54
CA GLY A 21 9.18 1.83 8.69
C GLY A 21 7.77 2.13 9.17
N ASP A 22 7.14 3.19 8.70
CA ASP A 22 5.75 3.49 9.05
C ASP A 22 4.84 2.36 8.54
N THR A 23 3.85 2.00 9.34
CA THR A 23 2.87 0.97 8.97
C THR A 23 1.46 1.50 9.14
N PHE A 24 0.57 1.02 8.28
CA PHE A 24 -0.85 1.38 8.31
C PHE A 24 -1.67 0.13 8.08
N LEU A 25 -2.80 0.02 8.73
CA LEU A 25 -3.74 -1.08 8.51
C LEU A 25 -4.98 -0.55 7.81
N VAL A 26 -5.28 -1.09 6.64
CA VAL A 26 -6.46 -0.70 5.87
C VAL A 26 -7.61 -1.59 6.26
N GLU A 27 -8.68 -0.98 6.76
CA GLU A 27 -9.94 -1.63 7.08
C GLU A 27 -11.06 -0.95 6.27
N ASP A 28 -12.17 -0.64 6.88
CA ASP A 28 -13.29 -0.03 6.17
C ASP A 28 -13.05 1.43 5.80
N LEU A 29 -12.21 2.11 6.57
CA LEU A 29 -11.86 3.51 6.31
C LEU A 29 -10.43 3.59 5.83
N CYS A 30 -10.13 4.61 5.01
CA CYS A 30 -8.76 4.81 4.57
C CYS A 30 -7.90 5.27 5.75
N PRO A 31 -6.64 4.79 5.82
CA PRO A 31 -5.71 5.24 6.85
C PRO A 31 -5.22 6.66 6.56
N PRO A 32 -4.51 7.29 7.52
CA PRO A 32 -4.00 8.65 7.32
C PRO A 32 -2.81 8.69 6.37
N LEU A 33 -3.06 8.45 5.11
CA LEU A 33 -2.06 8.50 4.03
C LEU A 33 -2.27 9.74 3.18
N CYS A 34 -1.18 10.22 2.58
CA CYS A 34 -1.26 11.25 1.56
C CYS A 34 -2.23 10.79 0.46
N HIS A 35 -3.14 11.68 0.05
CA HIS A 35 -4.16 11.30 -0.92
C HIS A 35 -3.58 10.92 -2.28
N GLU A 36 -2.43 11.47 -2.67
CA GLU A 36 -1.78 11.10 -3.92
C GLU A 36 -1.29 9.66 -3.88
N LEU A 37 -0.64 9.27 -2.78
CA LEU A 37 -0.21 7.89 -2.59
C LEU A 37 -1.39 6.95 -2.49
N TRP A 38 -2.40 7.31 -1.70
CA TRP A 38 -3.60 6.50 -1.53
C TRP A 38 -4.31 6.27 -2.87
N ASN A 39 -4.45 7.32 -3.66
CA ASN A 39 -5.11 7.21 -4.95
C ASN A 39 -4.36 6.26 -5.89
N ASN A 40 -3.03 6.25 -5.81
CA ASN A 40 -2.20 5.41 -6.65
C ASN A 40 -2.27 3.93 -6.26
N ILE A 41 -2.42 3.63 -4.98
CA ILE A 41 -2.39 2.24 -4.48
C ILE A 41 -3.78 1.64 -4.26
N TYR A 42 -4.82 2.45 -4.28
CA TYR A 42 -6.17 1.99 -3.93
C TYR A 42 -6.67 0.81 -4.77
N PRO A 43 -6.45 0.77 -6.11
CA PRO A 43 -6.90 -0.38 -6.89
C PRO A 43 -6.31 -1.71 -6.39
N GLN A 44 -5.03 -1.74 -6.02
CA GLN A 44 -4.39 -2.91 -5.48
C GLN A 44 -4.96 -3.27 -4.11
N VAL A 45 -5.14 -2.27 -3.25
CA VAL A 45 -5.74 -2.45 -1.93
C VAL A 45 -7.15 -3.03 -2.06
N TYR A 46 -7.95 -2.49 -2.97
CA TYR A 46 -9.30 -2.98 -3.20
C TYR A 46 -9.29 -4.44 -3.63
N ALA A 47 -8.39 -4.79 -4.55
CA ALA A 47 -8.28 -6.17 -5.03
C ALA A 47 -7.95 -7.13 -3.89
N LEU A 48 -7.00 -6.76 -3.03
CA LEU A 48 -6.61 -7.61 -1.89
C LEU A 48 -7.73 -7.73 -0.87
N ARG A 49 -8.44 -6.64 -0.59
CA ARG A 49 -9.57 -6.67 0.34
C ARG A 49 -10.72 -7.51 -0.19
N SER A 50 -10.83 -7.67 -1.50
CA SER A 50 -11.82 -8.53 -2.14
C SER A 50 -11.39 -9.98 -2.23
N GLY A 51 -10.24 -10.34 -1.65
CA GLY A 51 -9.72 -11.70 -1.67
C GLY A 51 -8.97 -12.05 -2.95
N GLY A 52 -8.65 -11.07 -3.77
CA GLY A 52 -7.94 -11.30 -5.02
C GLY A 52 -6.44 -11.47 -4.84
N LEU A 53 -5.79 -11.91 -5.89
CA LEU A 53 -4.34 -12.02 -5.96
C LEU A 53 -3.85 -11.08 -7.06
N LEU A 54 -2.66 -10.51 -6.83
CA LEU A 54 -2.04 -9.60 -7.78
C LEU A 54 -0.89 -10.29 -8.50
N ASP A 55 -0.64 -9.82 -9.72
CA ASP A 55 0.45 -10.32 -10.53
C ASP A 55 1.77 -9.73 -10.02
N CYS A 56 2.64 -10.59 -9.52
CA CYS A 56 3.94 -10.20 -8.97
C CYS A 56 5.08 -10.74 -9.83
N GLY A 57 4.96 -10.60 -11.15
CA GLY A 57 5.92 -11.10 -12.11
C GLY A 57 5.59 -12.52 -12.52
N GLU A 58 6.37 -13.50 -12.08
CA GLU A 58 6.17 -14.90 -12.46
C GLU A 58 5.09 -15.59 -11.64
N THR A 59 4.58 -14.96 -10.60
CA THR A 59 3.62 -15.56 -9.69
C THR A 59 2.52 -14.56 -9.33
N ARG A 60 1.44 -15.08 -8.76
CA ARG A 60 0.37 -14.26 -8.21
C ARG A 60 0.37 -14.41 -6.70
N ALA A 61 0.19 -13.29 -6.01
CA ALA A 61 0.28 -13.29 -4.56
C ALA A 61 -0.62 -12.21 -3.96
N ALA A 62 -0.84 -12.31 -2.66
CA ALA A 62 -1.68 -11.38 -1.91
C ALA A 62 -0.84 -10.21 -1.36
N TYR A 63 0.04 -9.66 -2.19
CA TYR A 63 0.83 -8.47 -1.83
C TYR A 63 1.15 -7.66 -3.09
N PHE A 64 1.62 -6.43 -2.87
CA PHE A 64 2.08 -5.56 -3.95
C PHE A 64 3.16 -4.61 -3.43
N ASP A 65 3.94 -4.06 -4.36
CA ASP A 65 4.87 -2.97 -4.09
C ASP A 65 4.52 -1.82 -5.02
N ALA A 66 4.50 -0.62 -4.50
CA ALA A 66 4.13 0.57 -5.27
C ALA A 66 4.93 1.76 -4.81
N ALA A 67 4.91 2.82 -5.62
CA ALA A 67 5.62 4.06 -5.33
C ALA A 67 4.69 5.25 -5.49
N CYS A 68 5.00 6.33 -4.77
CA CYS A 68 4.29 7.58 -4.91
C CYS A 68 4.45 8.11 -6.33
N PRO A 69 3.39 8.66 -6.95
CA PRO A 69 3.46 9.15 -8.33
C PRO A 69 4.35 10.38 -8.52
N ASP A 70 4.88 10.96 -7.45
CA ASP A 70 5.76 12.12 -7.52
C ASP A 70 7.23 11.77 -7.73
N GLY A 71 7.53 10.67 -8.40
CA GLY A 71 8.89 10.23 -8.69
C GLY A 71 9.40 9.12 -7.79
N GLY A 72 8.52 8.49 -7.01
CA GLY A 72 8.90 7.33 -6.20
C GLY A 72 9.63 7.68 -4.91
N ARG A 73 9.42 8.88 -4.38
CA ARG A 73 10.04 9.29 -3.12
C ARG A 73 9.56 8.46 -1.94
N VAL A 74 8.34 7.94 -2.02
CA VAL A 74 7.80 7.04 -1.03
C VAL A 74 7.48 5.73 -1.73
N CYS A 75 8.05 4.65 -1.24
CA CYS A 75 7.72 3.30 -1.72
C CYS A 75 7.03 2.55 -0.60
N ILE A 76 6.05 1.74 -0.96
CA ILE A 76 5.22 1.07 0.00
C ILE A 76 5.01 -0.39 -0.40
N HIS A 77 5.00 -1.27 0.60
CA HIS A 77 4.66 -2.67 0.42
C HIS A 77 3.31 -2.92 1.09
N GLY A 78 2.37 -3.49 0.34
CA GLY A 78 1.07 -3.84 0.87
C GLY A 78 0.87 -5.34 0.81
N GLU A 79 0.29 -5.91 1.88
CA GLU A 79 0.00 -7.33 1.93
C GLU A 79 -1.34 -7.58 2.62
N ALA A 80 -2.06 -8.58 2.13
CA ALA A 80 -3.30 -9.00 2.77
C ALA A 80 -2.96 -9.73 4.07
N VAL A 81 -3.70 -9.41 5.12
CA VAL A 81 -3.55 -10.06 6.43
C VAL A 81 -4.92 -10.52 6.89
N GLU A 82 -4.94 -11.55 7.72
CA GLU A 82 -6.19 -12.07 8.25
C GLU A 82 -6.80 -11.12 9.28
N ASP A 83 -8.11 -11.15 9.33
CA ASP A 83 -8.87 -10.39 10.32
C ASP A 83 -8.63 -10.89 11.74
#